data_f69a529fd16fa3709f395cba8087e062
#
_entry.id   f69a529fd16fa3709f395cba8087e062
#
_cell.length_a   1.000
_cell.length_b   1.000
_cell.length_c   1.000
_cell.angle_alpha   90.00
_cell.angle_beta   90.00
_cell.angle_gamma   90.00
#
_symmetry.space_group_name_H-M   'P 1'
#
loop_
_entity.id
_entity.type
_entity.pdbx_description
1 polymer ?
#
loop_
_entity_poly.entity_id
_entity_poly.type
_entity_poly.pdbx_seq_one_letter_code
_entity_poly.pdbx_strand_id
1 'polypeptide(L)'
;MKPWKIIQKLESDNSRLFKESVIEENLNDLILQEGLSMCLDALVTFGVKQVPESKENGKGLNWETFKSSAILLIDRERTGHAARDEILDLMSLATSEQWNDWYRRILIKDLRCGV
;
A
#
# COMPACT_ATOMS: atom_id res chain seq x y z
N MET A 1 2.81 11.35 -10.63
CA MET A 1 2.50 11.61 -9.20
C MET A 1 2.80 10.35 -8.42
N LYS A 2 3.31 10.47 -7.21
CA LYS A 2 3.59 9.32 -6.35
C LYS A 2 2.29 8.64 -5.92
N PRO A 3 2.28 7.29 -5.78
CA PRO A 3 1.05 6.58 -5.42
C PRO A 3 0.36 7.10 -4.15
N TRP A 4 1.11 7.38 -3.10
CA TRP A 4 0.52 7.92 -1.86
C TRP A 4 -0.10 9.29 -2.06
N LYS A 5 0.43 10.10 -2.96
CA LYS A 5 -0.16 11.39 -3.32
C LYS A 5 -1.49 11.21 -4.07
N ILE A 6 -1.57 10.20 -4.93
CA ILE A 6 -2.80 9.86 -5.63
C ILE A 6 -3.87 9.43 -4.62
N ILE A 7 -3.53 8.58 -3.67
CA ILE A 7 -4.44 8.15 -2.61
C ILE A 7 -4.92 9.34 -1.77
N GLN A 8 -4.00 10.23 -1.38
CA GLN A 8 -4.36 11.45 -0.65
C GLN A 8 -5.33 12.31 -1.44
N LYS A 9 -5.12 12.45 -2.74
CA LYS A 9 -6.00 13.21 -3.62
C LYS A 9 -7.38 12.57 -3.69
N LEU A 10 -7.46 11.24 -3.79
CA LEU A 10 -8.73 10.51 -3.77
C LEU A 10 -9.49 10.68 -2.46
N GLU A 11 -8.78 10.74 -1.33
CA GLU A 11 -9.38 10.98 -0.02
C GLU A 11 -9.93 12.40 0.13
N SER A 12 -9.34 13.36 -0.56
CA SER A 12 -9.63 14.79 -0.36
C SER A 12 -11.03 15.20 -0.78
N ASP A 13 -11.71 14.39 -1.60
CA ASP A 13 -13.02 14.72 -2.14
C ASP A 13 -13.84 13.45 -2.33
N ASN A 14 -15.06 13.42 -1.81
CA ASN A 14 -15.97 12.28 -1.92
C ASN A 14 -16.76 12.25 -3.24
N SER A 15 -16.58 13.25 -4.10
CA SER A 15 -17.26 13.29 -5.39
C SER A 15 -16.85 12.11 -6.27
N ARG A 16 -17.83 11.37 -6.76
CA ARG A 16 -17.61 10.25 -7.67
C ARG A 16 -16.92 10.70 -8.96
N LEU A 17 -17.36 11.81 -9.53
CA LEU A 17 -16.77 12.33 -10.77
C LEU A 17 -15.32 12.75 -10.58
N PHE A 18 -15.01 13.37 -9.44
CA PHE A 18 -13.63 13.72 -9.10
C PHE A 18 -12.74 12.47 -9.01
N LYS A 19 -13.22 11.45 -8.29
CA LYS A 19 -12.46 10.20 -8.12
C LYS A 19 -12.23 9.48 -9.45
N GLU A 20 -13.26 9.42 -10.28
CA GLU A 20 -13.15 8.83 -11.63
C GLU A 20 -12.11 9.57 -12.47
N SER A 21 -12.09 10.91 -12.43
CA SER A 21 -11.11 11.69 -13.19
C SER A 21 -9.68 11.47 -12.71
N VAL A 22 -9.47 11.36 -11.41
CA VAL A 22 -8.14 11.08 -10.84
C VAL A 22 -7.64 9.69 -11.29
N ILE A 23 -8.51 8.70 -11.26
CA ILE A 23 -8.17 7.35 -11.70
C ILE A 23 -7.83 7.33 -13.19
N GLU A 24 -8.64 8.00 -14.03
CA GLU A 24 -8.39 8.10 -15.47
C GLU A 24 -7.05 8.77 -15.80
N GLU A 25 -6.69 9.83 -15.08
CA GLU A 25 -5.41 10.52 -15.25
C GLU A 25 -4.20 9.60 -14.97
N ASN A 26 -4.40 8.56 -14.17
CA ASN A 26 -3.33 7.68 -13.68
C ASN A 26 -3.44 6.24 -14.18
N LEU A 27 -4.24 5.98 -15.23
CA LEU A 27 -4.42 4.62 -15.76
C LEU A 27 -3.14 3.96 -16.25
N ASN A 28 -2.17 4.75 -16.68
CA ASN A 28 -0.88 4.25 -17.17
C ASN A 28 0.18 4.11 -16.08
N ASP A 29 -0.15 4.40 -14.84
CA ASP A 29 0.77 4.24 -13.71
C ASP A 29 0.78 2.77 -13.28
N LEU A 30 1.81 2.04 -13.67
CA LEU A 30 1.91 0.60 -13.40
C LEU A 30 2.04 0.29 -11.92
N ILE A 31 2.74 1.12 -11.16
CA ILE A 31 2.89 0.93 -9.71
C ILE A 31 1.54 1.08 -9.02
N LEU A 32 0.80 2.11 -9.38
CA LEU A 32 -0.54 2.33 -8.86
C LEU A 32 -1.44 1.13 -9.18
N GLN A 33 -1.44 0.65 -10.41
CA GLN A 33 -2.28 -0.46 -10.84
C GLN A 33 -1.92 -1.76 -10.12
N GLU A 34 -0.64 -2.06 -9.95
CA GLU A 34 -0.19 -3.24 -9.21
C GLU A 34 -0.63 -3.16 -7.74
N GLY A 35 -0.46 -2.00 -7.11
CA GLY A 35 -0.86 -1.79 -5.72
C GLY A 35 -2.37 -1.89 -5.53
N LEU A 36 -3.15 -1.32 -6.43
CA LEU A 36 -4.60 -1.45 -6.41
C LEU A 36 -5.04 -2.91 -6.55
N SER A 37 -4.41 -3.66 -7.47
CA SER A 37 -4.69 -5.08 -7.63
C SER A 37 -4.41 -5.87 -6.36
N MET A 38 -3.25 -5.66 -5.73
CA MET A 38 -2.90 -6.34 -4.48
C MET A 38 -3.90 -6.02 -3.36
N CYS A 39 -4.36 -4.78 -3.29
CA CYS A 39 -5.29 -4.35 -2.26
C CYS A 39 -6.70 -4.87 -2.49
N LEU A 40 -7.20 -4.81 -3.72
CA LEU A 40 -8.61 -5.02 -4.03
C LEU A 40 -8.95 -6.45 -4.46
N ASP A 41 -7.97 -7.23 -4.91
CA ASP A 41 -8.19 -8.62 -5.32
C ASP A 41 -8.43 -9.50 -4.09
N ALA A 42 -9.64 -10.06 -3.96
CA ALA A 42 -10.02 -10.90 -2.83
C ALA A 42 -9.18 -12.18 -2.74
N LEU A 43 -8.56 -12.63 -3.82
CA LEU A 43 -7.70 -13.80 -3.83
C LEU A 43 -6.30 -13.53 -3.30
N VAL A 44 -5.91 -12.25 -3.22
CA VAL A 44 -4.62 -11.84 -2.65
C VAL A 44 -4.81 -11.59 -1.16
N THR A 45 -4.07 -12.31 -0.33
CA THR A 45 -4.07 -12.13 1.13
C THR A 45 -2.64 -12.15 1.64
N PHE A 46 -2.36 -11.37 2.68
CA PHE A 46 -1.01 -11.25 3.23
C PHE A 46 -0.80 -12.06 4.52
N GLY A 47 -1.86 -12.61 5.07
CA GLY A 47 -1.77 -13.42 6.28
C GLY A 47 -1.43 -12.64 7.55
N VAL A 48 -1.71 -11.33 7.57
CA VAL A 48 -1.45 -10.46 8.72
C VAL A 48 -2.74 -9.77 9.13
N LYS A 49 -2.94 -9.63 10.45
CA LYS A 49 -4.16 -9.01 10.99
C LYS A 49 -3.95 -7.55 11.38
N GLN A 50 -2.77 -7.21 11.88
CA GLN A 50 -2.47 -5.88 12.38
C GLN A 50 -1.21 -5.35 11.74
N VAL A 51 -1.30 -4.16 11.16
CA VAL A 51 -0.18 -3.46 10.57
C VAL A 51 -0.16 -2.06 11.18
N PRO A 52 0.85 -1.73 12.00
CA PRO A 52 0.86 -0.45 12.71
C PRO A 52 1.11 0.73 11.77
N GLU A 53 0.63 1.89 12.17
CA GLU A 53 1.01 3.15 11.54
C GLU A 53 2.42 3.54 11.96
N SER A 54 3.11 4.32 11.13
CA SER A 54 4.45 4.79 11.42
C SER A 54 4.44 6.27 11.79
N LYS A 55 5.24 6.62 12.80
CA LYS A 55 5.48 8.03 13.19
C LYS A 55 6.89 8.48 12.83
N GLU A 56 7.72 7.57 12.31
CA GLU A 56 9.11 7.84 11.96
C GLU A 56 9.29 7.87 10.46
N ASN A 57 10.37 8.51 10.01
CA ASN A 57 10.69 8.59 8.59
C ASN A 57 11.99 7.86 8.30
N GLY A 58 11.91 6.77 7.54
CA GLY A 58 13.04 6.16 6.89
C GLY A 58 13.47 6.98 5.67
N LYS A 59 14.43 6.45 4.94
CA LYS A 59 14.98 7.12 3.75
C LYS A 59 14.06 7.00 2.52
N GLY A 60 13.10 6.12 2.55
CA GLY A 60 12.18 5.86 1.47
C GLY A 60 12.16 4.38 1.12
N LEU A 61 10.95 3.87 0.84
CA LEU A 61 10.74 2.49 0.42
C LEU A 61 10.31 2.48 -1.05
N ASN A 62 11.08 1.84 -1.91
CA ASN A 62 10.70 1.73 -3.30
C ASN A 62 9.73 0.57 -3.53
N TRP A 63 9.01 0.62 -4.65
CA TRP A 63 7.98 -0.37 -4.97
C TRP A 63 8.54 -1.79 -5.09
N GLU A 64 9.68 -1.96 -5.74
CA GLU A 64 10.27 -3.29 -5.96
C GLU A 64 10.63 -3.98 -4.64
N THR A 65 11.18 -3.26 -3.69
CA THR A 65 11.49 -3.79 -2.36
C THR A 65 10.21 -4.19 -1.64
N PHE A 66 9.19 -3.32 -1.66
CA PHE A 66 7.89 -3.63 -1.07
C PHE A 66 7.26 -4.87 -1.71
N LYS A 67 7.24 -4.90 -3.04
CA LYS A 67 6.63 -5.99 -3.80
C LYS A 67 7.29 -7.34 -3.48
N SER A 68 8.61 -7.38 -3.39
CA SER A 68 9.34 -8.59 -3.04
C SER A 68 8.92 -9.13 -1.66
N SER A 69 8.83 -8.24 -0.67
CA SER A 69 8.38 -8.63 0.67
C SER A 69 6.91 -9.03 0.68
N ALA A 70 6.07 -8.31 -0.06
CA ALA A 70 4.65 -8.62 -0.18
C ALA A 70 4.43 -10.02 -0.75
N ILE A 71 5.20 -10.43 -1.74
CA ILE A 71 5.13 -11.77 -2.33
C ILE A 71 5.48 -12.84 -1.29
N LEU A 72 6.48 -12.60 -0.44
CA LEU A 72 6.83 -13.54 0.63
C LEU A 72 5.64 -13.74 1.60
N LEU A 73 4.88 -12.69 1.86
CA LEU A 73 3.69 -12.77 2.70
C LEU A 73 2.55 -13.50 1.98
N ILE A 74 2.31 -13.18 0.71
CA ILE A 74 1.26 -13.81 -0.09
C ILE A 74 1.49 -15.31 -0.20
N ASP A 75 2.73 -15.73 -0.48
CA ASP A 75 3.11 -17.12 -0.65
C ASP A 75 3.30 -17.88 0.67
N ARG A 76 3.10 -17.21 1.79
CA ARG A 76 3.28 -17.77 3.14
C ARG A 76 4.70 -18.27 3.42
N GLU A 77 5.69 -17.70 2.74
CA GLU A 77 7.10 -17.93 3.06
C GLU A 77 7.51 -17.19 4.34
N ARG A 78 6.73 -16.17 4.72
CA ARG A 78 6.85 -15.47 6.00
C ARG A 78 5.48 -15.47 6.67
N THR A 79 5.39 -16.05 7.86
CA THR A 79 4.16 -16.15 8.67
C THR A 79 4.49 -15.86 10.13
N GLY A 80 3.48 -15.58 10.94
CA GLY A 80 3.66 -15.34 12.37
C GLY A 80 4.67 -14.25 12.67
N HIS A 81 5.67 -14.54 13.50
CA HIS A 81 6.71 -13.58 13.88
C HIS A 81 7.58 -13.16 12.69
N ALA A 82 7.86 -14.08 11.76
CA ALA A 82 8.63 -13.75 10.56
C ALA A 82 7.90 -12.74 9.67
N ALA A 83 6.59 -12.88 9.53
CA ALA A 83 5.76 -11.92 8.80
C ALA A 83 5.77 -10.55 9.49
N ARG A 84 5.64 -10.54 10.80
CA ARG A 84 5.69 -9.31 11.59
C ARG A 84 7.02 -8.59 11.42
N ASP A 85 8.13 -9.33 11.49
CA ASP A 85 9.47 -8.76 11.32
C ASP A 85 9.65 -8.16 9.93
N GLU A 86 9.16 -8.85 8.90
CA GLU A 86 9.18 -8.36 7.52
C GLU A 86 8.44 -7.03 7.38
N ILE A 87 7.26 -6.92 7.98
CA ILE A 87 6.47 -5.68 7.98
C ILE A 87 7.19 -4.56 8.71
N LEU A 88 7.77 -4.83 9.87
CA LEU A 88 8.50 -3.83 10.63
C LEU A 88 9.75 -3.33 9.88
N ASP A 89 10.44 -4.21 9.17
CA ASP A 89 11.58 -3.84 8.34
C ASP A 89 11.15 -2.90 7.20
N LEU A 90 10.06 -3.22 6.50
CA LEU A 90 9.51 -2.35 5.47
C LEU A 90 9.11 -0.99 6.04
N MET A 91 8.43 -0.99 7.18
CA MET A 91 8.00 0.23 7.86
C MET A 91 9.19 1.12 8.20
N SER A 92 10.30 0.54 8.66
CA SER A 92 11.49 1.29 9.01
C SER A 92 12.17 1.95 7.82
N LEU A 93 12.04 1.37 6.62
CA LEU A 93 12.58 1.92 5.38
C LEU A 93 11.73 3.05 4.82
N ALA A 94 10.43 2.96 4.95
CA ALA A 94 9.49 3.91 4.36
C ALA A 94 9.47 5.24 5.11
N THR A 95 9.14 6.32 4.40
CA THR A 95 8.72 7.55 5.08
C THR A 95 7.35 7.32 5.71
N SER A 96 6.99 8.11 6.71
CA SER A 96 5.67 7.97 7.36
C SER A 96 4.54 8.17 6.36
N GLU A 97 4.69 9.10 5.42
CA GLU A 97 3.70 9.35 4.38
C GLU A 97 3.54 8.15 3.45
N GLN A 98 4.65 7.59 2.96
CA GLN A 98 4.62 6.39 2.12
C GLN A 98 3.93 5.23 2.82
N TRP A 99 4.30 5.01 4.08
CA TRP A 99 3.78 3.89 4.84
C TRP A 99 2.29 4.05 5.16
N ASN A 100 1.94 5.16 5.80
CA ASN A 100 0.58 5.34 6.31
C ASN A 100 -0.46 5.52 5.19
N ASP A 101 -0.08 6.15 4.07
CA ASP A 101 -1.02 6.50 3.01
C ASP A 101 -0.96 5.55 1.79
N TRP A 102 -0.04 4.61 1.76
CA TRP A 102 0.10 3.71 0.62
C TRP A 102 0.41 2.27 1.04
N TYR A 103 1.64 1.98 1.46
CA TYR A 103 2.07 0.59 1.68
C TYR A 103 1.27 -0.12 2.77
N ARG A 104 1.04 0.53 3.89
CA ARG A 104 0.24 -0.03 4.97
C ARG A 104 -1.19 -0.33 4.50
N ARG A 105 -1.78 0.56 3.74
CA ARG A 105 -3.16 0.41 3.24
C ARG A 105 -3.31 -0.77 2.29
N ILE A 106 -2.29 -1.08 1.51
CA ILE A 106 -2.27 -2.30 0.69
C ILE A 106 -2.29 -3.53 1.60
N LEU A 107 -1.41 -3.55 2.61
CA LEU A 107 -1.29 -4.70 3.52
C LEU A 107 -2.55 -4.95 4.34
N ILE A 108 -3.26 -3.92 4.76
CA ILE A 108 -4.54 -4.06 5.46
C ILE A 108 -5.72 -4.24 4.50
N LYS A 109 -5.47 -4.15 3.21
CA LYS A 109 -6.46 -4.29 2.13
C LYS A 109 -7.61 -3.28 2.24
N ASP A 110 -7.27 -2.06 2.60
CA ASP A 110 -8.21 -0.96 2.73
C ASP A 110 -7.51 0.36 2.40
N LEU A 111 -7.77 0.89 1.21
CA LEU A 111 -7.16 2.14 0.76
C LEU A 111 -7.73 3.38 1.44
N ARG A 112 -8.88 3.25 2.09
CA ARG A 112 -9.55 4.32 2.84
C ARG A 112 -9.81 5.60 2.03
N CYS A 113 -9.92 5.45 0.72
CA CYS A 113 -10.18 6.58 -0.17
C CYS A 113 -11.51 6.44 -0.93
N GLY A 114 -12.32 5.45 -0.59
CA GLY A 114 -13.65 5.24 -1.19
C GLY A 114 -13.60 4.68 -2.61
N VAL A 115 -12.54 4.01 -2.97
CA VAL A 115 -12.38 3.39 -4.29
C VAL A 115 -12.48 1.88 -4.19
#